data_4645304b2c2e921705bb153876da083d
#
_entry.id   4645304b2c2e921705bb153876da083d
#
_cell.length_a   1.000
_cell.length_b   1.000
_cell.length_c   1.000
_cell.angle_alpha   90.00
_cell.angle_beta   90.00
_cell.angle_gamma   90.00
#
_symmetry.space_group_name_H-M   'P 1'
#
loop_
_entity.id
_entity.type
_entity.pdbx_description
1 polymer ?
#
loop_
_entity_poly.entity_id
_entity_poly.type
_entity_poly.pdbx_seq_one_letter_code
_entity_poly.pdbx_strand_id
1 'polypeptide(L)'
;ENESSFANLTEKAGAPLLSGLGSHSFEISSSVYGVQDYFDQGLIMAFAFNHAESIRSFKAAQQLDPNCAICYWGEALALGPNINVTSDGKAIMSPQDRNDAFKAINQAVNLIEFASVKEKDYIKTLRYRYNGDANTSRVPLDLIYASEMDKLSSKYPDDTDAASLYAEALMNTMPWNYWAEDGNPKPDTVKVIDTIESVLDKDPNHPLAIHLYIHAVEASSDPGRAEKAADRLGRLVPGAGHLVHMPSHIYWRIGRYEDASLANIAAAKVDEDYIAQCNAQGFYPALYYPHNVHFLWASSTMEGMS
;
A
#
# COMPACT_ATOMS: atom_id res chain seq x y z
N GLU A 1 -32.84 -8.32 8.00
CA GLU A 1 -32.50 -8.44 6.56
C GLU A 1 -30.99 -8.16 6.29
N ASN A 2 -30.33 -7.23 7.03
CA ASN A 2 -28.93 -6.87 6.78
C ASN A 2 -27.88 -7.95 7.15
N GLU A 3 -28.02 -8.64 8.30
CA GLU A 3 -27.04 -9.67 8.72
C GLU A 3 -27.03 -10.91 7.80
N SER A 4 -28.20 -11.34 7.35
CA SER A 4 -28.31 -12.45 6.38
C SER A 4 -27.71 -12.08 5.01
N SER A 5 -27.86 -10.84 4.58
CA SER A 5 -27.29 -10.33 3.32
C SER A 5 -25.76 -10.23 3.38
N PHE A 6 -25.21 -9.78 4.51
CA PHE A 6 -23.77 -9.67 4.74
C PHE A 6 -23.11 -11.06 4.84
N ALA A 7 -23.68 -11.98 5.60
CA ALA A 7 -23.19 -13.36 5.71
C ALA A 7 -23.16 -14.07 4.35
N ASN A 8 -24.21 -13.89 3.54
CA ASN A 8 -24.27 -14.43 2.18
C ASN A 8 -23.22 -13.81 1.25
N LEU A 9 -22.89 -12.52 1.41
CA LEU A 9 -21.86 -11.84 0.65
C LEU A 9 -20.48 -12.44 0.94
N THR A 10 -20.11 -12.53 2.22
CA THR A 10 -18.79 -13.03 2.63
C THR A 10 -18.61 -14.52 2.31
N GLU A 11 -19.67 -15.33 2.41
CA GLU A 11 -19.64 -16.72 1.98
C GLU A 11 -19.39 -16.83 0.47
N LYS A 12 -20.14 -16.06 -0.34
CA LYS A 12 -19.97 -16.03 -1.79
C LYS A 12 -18.60 -15.50 -2.22
N ALA A 13 -18.08 -14.50 -1.54
CA ALA A 13 -16.77 -13.90 -1.82
C ALA A 13 -15.59 -14.77 -1.32
N GLY A 14 -15.83 -15.66 -0.36
CA GLY A 14 -14.80 -16.52 0.23
C GLY A 14 -13.78 -15.79 1.11
N ALA A 15 -14.08 -14.56 1.53
CA ALA A 15 -13.25 -13.74 2.40
C ALA A 15 -14.09 -12.83 3.30
N PRO A 16 -13.62 -12.47 4.51
CA PRO A 16 -14.31 -11.50 5.36
C PRO A 16 -14.15 -10.08 4.80
N LEU A 17 -15.12 -9.22 5.13
CA LEU A 17 -14.92 -7.77 5.09
C LEU A 17 -14.43 -7.32 6.47
N LEU A 18 -13.31 -6.59 6.47
CA LEU A 18 -12.67 -6.10 7.67
C LEU A 18 -13.23 -4.72 8.03
N SER A 19 -13.31 -4.44 9.32
CA SER A 19 -13.76 -3.13 9.81
C SER A 19 -12.59 -2.18 10.05
N GLY A 20 -12.89 -0.87 10.09
CA GLY A 20 -11.89 0.13 10.45
C GLY A 20 -10.89 0.48 9.34
N LEU A 21 -11.21 0.20 8.09
CA LEU A 21 -10.33 0.49 6.94
C LEU A 21 -10.50 1.92 6.39
N GLY A 22 -11.26 2.76 7.08
CA GLY A 22 -11.45 4.15 6.68
C GLY A 22 -12.51 4.32 5.60
N SER A 23 -12.44 5.44 4.88
CA SER A 23 -13.40 5.82 3.84
C SER A 23 -12.75 6.11 2.49
N HIS A 24 -11.46 5.81 2.34
CA HIS A 24 -10.80 5.97 1.04
C HIS A 24 -11.40 4.96 0.06
N SER A 25 -11.74 5.41 -1.12
CA SER A 25 -12.37 4.60 -2.16
C SER A 25 -11.87 5.01 -3.53
N PHE A 26 -11.55 4.02 -4.33
CA PHE A 26 -11.27 4.16 -5.76
C PHE A 26 -12.49 3.64 -6.53
N GLU A 27 -13.28 4.55 -7.10
CA GLU A 27 -14.49 4.19 -7.83
C GLU A 27 -14.19 3.29 -9.03
N ILE A 28 -14.86 2.13 -9.08
CA ILE A 28 -14.70 1.12 -10.13
C ILE A 28 -15.96 0.98 -10.99
N SER A 29 -15.79 0.45 -12.20
CA SER A 29 -16.89 0.30 -13.16
C SER A 29 -17.84 -0.88 -12.86
N SER A 30 -17.48 -1.83 -11.98
CA SER A 30 -18.36 -2.92 -11.59
C SER A 30 -19.56 -2.42 -10.78
N SER A 31 -20.76 -2.83 -11.16
CA SER A 31 -22.00 -2.57 -10.44
C SER A 31 -22.48 -3.76 -9.58
N VAL A 32 -21.70 -4.82 -9.52
CA VAL A 32 -22.05 -6.01 -8.73
C VAL A 32 -21.89 -5.72 -7.24
N TYR A 33 -22.92 -6.02 -6.45
CA TYR A 33 -22.96 -5.75 -5.02
C TYR A 33 -21.76 -6.39 -4.28
N GLY A 34 -21.08 -5.59 -3.47
CA GLY A 34 -19.95 -5.99 -2.65
C GLY A 34 -18.58 -5.94 -3.37
N VAL A 35 -18.55 -5.79 -4.70
CA VAL A 35 -17.28 -5.76 -5.44
C VAL A 35 -16.47 -4.51 -5.10
N GLN A 36 -17.12 -3.35 -4.99
CA GLN A 36 -16.49 -2.10 -4.56
C GLN A 36 -15.89 -2.23 -3.15
N ASP A 37 -16.62 -2.84 -2.21
CA ASP A 37 -16.17 -2.98 -0.83
C ASP A 37 -14.89 -3.85 -0.75
N TYR A 38 -14.86 -4.97 -1.46
CA TYR A 38 -13.68 -5.83 -1.53
C TYR A 38 -12.52 -5.20 -2.31
N PHE A 39 -12.81 -4.40 -3.32
CA PHE A 39 -11.78 -3.66 -4.06
C PHE A 39 -11.12 -2.62 -3.16
N ASP A 40 -11.91 -1.81 -2.46
CA ASP A 40 -11.40 -0.78 -1.54
C ASP A 40 -10.63 -1.40 -0.37
N GLN A 41 -11.13 -2.53 0.20
CA GLN A 41 -10.36 -3.30 1.18
C GLN A 41 -9.02 -3.77 0.61
N GLY A 42 -9.02 -4.31 -0.59
CA GLY A 42 -7.79 -4.74 -1.27
C GLY A 42 -6.80 -3.61 -1.45
N LEU A 43 -7.28 -2.45 -1.87
CA LEU A 43 -6.45 -1.28 -2.10
C LEU A 43 -5.84 -0.74 -0.79
N ILE A 44 -6.65 -0.58 0.25
CA ILE A 44 -6.18 -0.15 1.57
C ILE A 44 -5.17 -1.14 2.17
N MET A 45 -5.39 -2.44 2.00
CA MET A 45 -4.43 -3.45 2.46
C MET A 45 -3.13 -3.42 1.65
N ALA A 46 -3.16 -3.10 0.35
CA ALA A 46 -1.96 -2.83 -0.43
C ALA A 46 -1.21 -1.60 0.11
N PHE A 47 -1.92 -0.51 0.40
CA PHE A 47 -1.36 0.72 0.99
C PHE A 47 -0.77 0.49 2.39
N ALA A 48 -1.28 -0.50 3.12
CA ALA A 48 -0.78 -0.95 4.42
C ALA A 48 0.33 -2.01 4.31
N PHE A 49 0.81 -2.33 3.12
CA PHE A 49 1.77 -3.40 2.85
C PHE A 49 1.35 -4.79 3.36
N ASN A 50 0.06 -4.98 3.67
CA ASN A 50 -0.52 -6.30 3.93
C ASN A 50 -0.96 -6.94 2.60
N HIS A 51 0.04 -7.28 1.79
CA HIS A 51 -0.16 -7.76 0.43
C HIS A 51 -0.96 -9.08 0.37
N ALA A 52 -0.79 -9.96 1.35
CA ALA A 52 -1.53 -11.23 1.39
C ALA A 52 -3.04 -11.00 1.55
N GLU A 53 -3.44 -10.08 2.44
CA GLU A 53 -4.85 -9.73 2.63
C GLU A 53 -5.39 -8.93 1.44
N SER A 54 -4.57 -8.04 0.87
CA SER A 54 -4.89 -7.30 -0.34
C SER A 54 -5.23 -8.24 -1.51
N ILE A 55 -4.37 -9.22 -1.78
CA ILE A 55 -4.58 -10.25 -2.82
C ILE A 55 -5.85 -11.04 -2.54
N ARG A 56 -6.11 -11.44 -1.28
CA ARG A 56 -7.33 -12.16 -0.90
C ARG A 56 -8.58 -11.33 -1.18
N SER A 57 -8.53 -10.03 -0.87
CA SER A 57 -9.64 -9.10 -1.09
C SER A 57 -9.92 -8.89 -2.58
N PHE A 58 -8.89 -8.69 -3.40
CA PHE A 58 -9.06 -8.57 -4.85
C PHE A 58 -9.59 -9.88 -5.48
N LYS A 59 -9.15 -11.04 -4.99
CA LYS A 59 -9.70 -12.33 -5.44
C LYS A 59 -11.16 -12.51 -5.02
N ALA A 60 -11.55 -12.02 -3.85
CA ALA A 60 -12.96 -11.99 -3.43
C ALA A 60 -13.81 -11.10 -4.37
N ALA A 61 -13.29 -9.93 -4.74
CA ALA A 61 -13.93 -9.08 -5.74
C ALA A 61 -14.09 -9.78 -7.10
N GLN A 62 -13.04 -10.48 -7.57
CA GLN A 62 -13.08 -11.29 -8.81
C GLN A 62 -14.08 -12.45 -8.71
N GLN A 63 -14.20 -13.08 -7.55
CA GLN A 63 -15.17 -14.16 -7.31
C GLN A 63 -16.61 -13.66 -7.42
N LEU A 64 -16.88 -12.43 -6.97
CA LEU A 64 -18.19 -11.80 -7.07
C LEU A 64 -18.49 -11.34 -8.51
N ASP A 65 -17.50 -10.73 -9.18
CA ASP A 65 -17.60 -10.27 -10.56
C ASP A 65 -16.38 -10.73 -11.38
N PRO A 66 -16.45 -11.86 -12.05
CA PRO A 66 -15.36 -12.37 -12.91
C PRO A 66 -15.00 -11.45 -14.09
N ASN A 67 -15.84 -10.46 -14.43
CA ASN A 67 -15.59 -9.49 -15.50
C ASN A 67 -14.96 -8.18 -14.99
N CYS A 68 -14.77 -8.04 -13.68
CA CYS A 68 -14.14 -6.87 -13.09
C CYS A 68 -12.64 -6.78 -13.47
N ALA A 69 -12.33 -6.17 -14.60
CA ALA A 69 -10.96 -6.07 -15.11
C ALA A 69 -10.00 -5.40 -14.10
N ILE A 70 -10.47 -4.33 -13.45
CA ILE A 70 -9.65 -3.59 -12.48
C ILE A 70 -9.39 -4.41 -11.19
N CYS A 71 -10.22 -5.40 -10.87
CA CYS A 71 -10.00 -6.30 -9.74
C CYS A 71 -8.76 -7.21 -9.97
N TYR A 72 -8.52 -7.63 -11.20
CA TYR A 72 -7.29 -8.36 -11.58
C TYR A 72 -6.06 -7.44 -11.63
N TRP A 73 -6.24 -6.17 -11.98
CA TRP A 73 -5.19 -5.16 -11.84
C TRP A 73 -4.78 -4.99 -10.38
N GLY A 74 -5.75 -4.93 -9.46
CA GLY A 74 -5.50 -4.84 -8.02
C GLY A 74 -4.69 -6.03 -7.49
N GLU A 75 -5.05 -7.26 -7.88
CA GLU A 75 -4.27 -8.46 -7.56
C GLU A 75 -2.83 -8.35 -8.08
N ALA A 76 -2.65 -7.93 -9.34
CA ALA A 76 -1.33 -7.75 -9.92
C ALA A 76 -0.51 -6.64 -9.22
N LEU A 77 -1.16 -5.55 -8.77
CA LEU A 77 -0.53 -4.49 -7.98
C LEU A 77 -0.02 -5.05 -6.65
N ALA A 78 -0.87 -5.76 -5.92
CA ALA A 78 -0.55 -6.32 -4.61
C ALA A 78 0.50 -7.45 -4.66
N LEU A 79 0.62 -8.17 -5.77
CA LEU A 79 1.72 -9.13 -6.02
C LEU A 79 3.05 -8.44 -6.31
N GLY A 80 3.04 -7.14 -6.59
CA GLY A 80 4.22 -6.35 -6.91
C GLY A 80 5.17 -6.16 -5.72
N PRO A 81 6.40 -5.72 -5.99
CA PRO A 81 7.36 -5.42 -4.94
C PRO A 81 6.94 -4.15 -4.19
N ASN A 82 7.36 -4.04 -2.93
CA ASN A 82 7.32 -2.81 -2.15
C ASN A 82 8.71 -2.49 -1.58
N ILE A 83 8.87 -1.29 -1.03
CA ILE A 83 10.14 -0.79 -0.51
C ILE A 83 10.71 -1.60 0.66
N ASN A 84 9.89 -2.38 1.38
CA ASN A 84 10.31 -3.15 2.54
C ASN A 84 10.80 -4.57 2.19
N VAL A 85 10.53 -5.03 0.96
CA VAL A 85 10.95 -6.37 0.50
C VAL A 85 12.11 -6.22 -0.48
N THR A 86 13.33 -6.18 0.05
CA THR A 86 14.51 -5.83 -0.71
C THR A 86 15.66 -6.82 -0.54
N SER A 87 16.54 -6.88 -1.55
CA SER A 87 17.85 -7.50 -1.47
C SER A 87 18.85 -6.64 -2.24
N ASP A 88 20.04 -6.42 -1.66
CA ASP A 88 21.11 -5.58 -2.24
C ASP A 88 20.64 -4.19 -2.67
N GLY A 89 19.75 -3.58 -1.86
CA GLY A 89 19.20 -2.25 -2.12
C GLY A 89 18.24 -2.18 -3.32
N LYS A 90 17.66 -3.30 -3.73
CA LYS A 90 16.70 -3.39 -4.83
C LYS A 90 15.45 -4.12 -4.36
N ALA A 91 14.29 -3.65 -4.79
CA ALA A 91 13.04 -4.36 -4.55
C ALA A 91 13.04 -5.72 -5.24
N ILE A 92 12.54 -6.74 -4.55
CA ILE A 92 12.50 -8.12 -5.04
C ILE A 92 11.09 -8.68 -5.07
N MET A 93 10.90 -9.72 -5.87
CA MET A 93 9.71 -10.57 -5.91
C MET A 93 10.13 -12.03 -6.02
N SER A 94 9.35 -12.92 -5.43
CA SER A 94 9.55 -14.35 -5.68
C SER A 94 9.27 -14.71 -7.14
N PRO A 95 9.85 -15.79 -7.68
CA PRO A 95 9.49 -16.28 -9.02
C PRO A 95 8.00 -16.60 -9.17
N GLN A 96 7.35 -17.08 -8.11
CA GLN A 96 5.92 -17.37 -8.10
C GLN A 96 5.09 -16.08 -8.22
N ASP A 97 5.39 -15.07 -7.40
CA ASP A 97 4.67 -13.78 -7.43
C ASP A 97 4.81 -13.10 -8.79
N ARG A 98 5.99 -13.18 -9.42
CA ARG A 98 6.21 -12.66 -10.79
C ARG A 98 5.30 -13.31 -11.82
N ASN A 99 5.17 -14.65 -11.76
CA ASN A 99 4.31 -15.39 -12.65
C ASN A 99 2.84 -15.09 -12.40
N ASP A 100 2.42 -15.00 -11.15
CA ASP A 100 1.04 -14.77 -10.79
C ASP A 100 0.62 -13.33 -11.08
N ALA A 101 1.48 -12.33 -10.81
CA ALA A 101 1.26 -10.95 -11.21
C ALA A 101 1.12 -10.81 -12.73
N PHE A 102 1.96 -11.50 -13.49
CA PHE A 102 1.86 -11.50 -14.96
C PHE A 102 0.56 -12.14 -15.47
N LYS A 103 0.10 -13.23 -14.84
CA LYS A 103 -1.20 -13.85 -15.18
C LYS A 103 -2.35 -12.90 -14.84
N ALA A 104 -2.35 -12.30 -13.63
CA ALA A 104 -3.38 -11.40 -13.19
C ALA A 104 -3.50 -10.18 -14.10
N ILE A 105 -2.38 -9.51 -14.42
CA ILE A 105 -2.43 -8.34 -15.30
C ILE A 105 -2.83 -8.68 -16.74
N ASN A 106 -2.45 -9.85 -17.25
CA ASN A 106 -2.92 -10.30 -18.57
C ASN A 106 -4.42 -10.60 -18.55
N GLN A 107 -4.96 -11.14 -17.47
CA GLN A 107 -6.41 -11.32 -17.33
C GLN A 107 -7.13 -9.96 -17.28
N ALA A 108 -6.59 -8.96 -16.57
CA ALA A 108 -7.12 -7.60 -16.64
C ALA A 108 -7.14 -7.05 -18.08
N VAL A 109 -6.07 -7.29 -18.85
CA VAL A 109 -6.00 -6.89 -20.27
C VAL A 109 -7.03 -7.64 -21.13
N ASN A 110 -7.24 -8.93 -20.90
CA ASN A 110 -8.24 -9.72 -21.62
C ASN A 110 -9.69 -9.24 -21.37
N LEU A 111 -9.93 -8.68 -20.18
CA LEU A 111 -11.22 -8.15 -19.75
C LEU A 111 -11.34 -6.63 -19.96
N ILE A 112 -10.41 -6.01 -20.67
CA ILE A 112 -10.28 -4.55 -20.75
C ILE A 112 -11.51 -3.85 -21.34
N GLU A 113 -12.32 -4.55 -22.11
CA GLU A 113 -13.56 -4.00 -22.66
C GLU A 113 -14.61 -3.67 -21.60
N PHE A 114 -14.59 -4.36 -20.45
CA PHE A 114 -15.47 -4.11 -19.31
C PHE A 114 -15.02 -2.96 -18.42
N ALA A 115 -13.82 -2.44 -18.62
CA ALA A 115 -13.24 -1.37 -17.84
C ALA A 115 -13.62 0.02 -18.38
N SER A 116 -13.74 0.99 -17.48
CA SER A 116 -13.85 2.42 -17.84
C SER A 116 -12.57 2.93 -18.53
N VAL A 117 -12.63 4.12 -19.12
CA VAL A 117 -11.46 4.72 -19.79
C VAL A 117 -10.28 4.89 -18.81
N LYS A 118 -10.55 5.34 -17.58
CA LYS A 118 -9.54 5.53 -16.53
C LYS A 118 -8.94 4.17 -16.13
N GLU A 119 -9.76 3.18 -15.83
CA GLU A 119 -9.30 1.84 -15.47
C GLU A 119 -8.45 1.19 -16.57
N LYS A 120 -8.81 1.39 -17.84
CA LYS A 120 -8.02 0.93 -19.00
C LYS A 120 -6.61 1.48 -19.00
N ASP A 121 -6.44 2.74 -18.61
CA ASP A 121 -5.13 3.37 -18.53
C ASP A 121 -4.32 2.82 -17.34
N TYR A 122 -4.93 2.60 -16.19
CA TYR A 122 -4.27 1.94 -15.04
C TYR A 122 -3.82 0.51 -15.38
N ILE A 123 -4.68 -0.27 -16.03
CA ILE A 123 -4.36 -1.65 -16.46
C ILE A 123 -3.17 -1.65 -17.43
N LYS A 124 -3.20 -0.78 -18.44
CA LYS A 124 -2.13 -0.68 -19.44
C LYS A 124 -0.81 -0.25 -18.81
N THR A 125 -0.86 0.67 -17.85
CA THR A 125 0.32 1.18 -17.13
C THR A 125 0.96 0.07 -16.29
N LEU A 126 0.19 -0.65 -15.49
CA LEU A 126 0.73 -1.72 -14.65
C LEU A 126 1.28 -2.90 -15.48
N ARG A 127 0.75 -3.11 -16.69
CA ARG A 127 1.22 -4.17 -17.59
C ARG A 127 2.73 -4.08 -17.88
N TYR A 128 3.31 -2.89 -17.87
CA TYR A 128 4.75 -2.69 -18.08
C TYR A 128 5.63 -3.19 -16.93
N ARG A 129 5.06 -3.38 -15.73
CA ARG A 129 5.78 -3.85 -14.54
C ARG A 129 6.16 -5.33 -14.61
N TYR A 130 5.51 -6.12 -15.52
CA TYR A 130 5.64 -7.58 -15.57
C TYR A 130 5.86 -8.08 -16.99
N ASN A 131 6.75 -9.09 -17.14
CA ASN A 131 7.04 -9.71 -18.44
C ASN A 131 6.88 -11.24 -18.44
N GLY A 132 6.51 -11.85 -17.30
CA GLY A 132 6.32 -13.30 -17.17
C GLY A 132 7.61 -14.11 -17.07
N ASP A 133 8.78 -13.49 -17.09
CA ASP A 133 10.07 -14.16 -16.90
C ASP A 133 10.60 -13.92 -15.50
N ALA A 134 10.60 -14.99 -14.71
CA ALA A 134 11.08 -14.97 -13.33
C ALA A 134 12.58 -14.68 -13.21
N ASN A 135 13.36 -14.86 -14.28
CA ASN A 135 14.82 -14.69 -14.29
C ASN A 135 15.23 -13.27 -14.74
N THR A 136 14.33 -12.50 -15.34
CA THR A 136 14.62 -11.12 -15.76
C THR A 136 14.86 -10.24 -14.53
N SER A 137 15.88 -9.36 -14.60
CA SER A 137 16.09 -8.32 -13.59
C SER A 137 14.84 -7.44 -13.44
N ARG A 138 14.45 -7.14 -12.22
CA ARG A 138 13.33 -6.24 -11.92
C ARG A 138 13.66 -4.79 -12.26
N VAL A 139 14.90 -4.38 -12.12
CA VAL A 139 15.32 -2.97 -12.25
C VAL A 139 14.80 -2.29 -13.51
N PRO A 140 14.98 -2.86 -14.74
CA PRO A 140 14.43 -2.23 -15.94
C PRO A 140 12.89 -2.15 -15.94
N LEU A 141 12.21 -3.17 -15.39
CA LEU A 141 10.74 -3.20 -15.33
C LEU A 141 10.19 -2.16 -14.36
N ASP A 142 10.84 -1.99 -13.21
CA ASP A 142 10.43 -1.00 -12.21
C ASP A 142 10.68 0.42 -12.71
N LEU A 143 11.79 0.68 -13.43
CA LEU A 143 12.07 1.97 -14.08
C LEU A 143 11.04 2.29 -15.18
N ILE A 144 10.69 1.32 -16.02
CA ILE A 144 9.67 1.51 -17.06
C ILE A 144 8.31 1.78 -16.39
N TYR A 145 7.95 1.01 -15.38
CA TYR A 145 6.69 1.21 -14.65
C TYR A 145 6.62 2.60 -14.02
N ALA A 146 7.67 3.06 -13.36
CA ALA A 146 7.71 4.41 -12.79
C ALA A 146 7.53 5.50 -13.88
N SER A 147 8.15 5.32 -15.06
CA SER A 147 7.98 6.23 -16.20
C SER A 147 6.55 6.22 -16.76
N GLU A 148 5.89 5.06 -16.80
CA GLU A 148 4.50 4.95 -17.26
C GLU A 148 3.52 5.50 -16.22
N MET A 149 3.81 5.36 -14.92
CA MET A 149 3.05 5.99 -13.83
C MET A 149 3.15 7.51 -13.85
N ASP A 150 4.31 8.09 -14.20
CA ASP A 150 4.49 9.53 -14.43
C ASP A 150 3.52 10.04 -15.53
N LYS A 151 3.44 9.30 -16.64
CA LYS A 151 2.51 9.65 -17.73
C LYS A 151 1.05 9.54 -17.30
N LEU A 152 0.72 8.50 -16.52
CA LEU A 152 -0.63 8.28 -16.01
C LEU A 152 -1.04 9.42 -15.07
N SER A 153 -0.22 9.76 -14.07
CA SER A 153 -0.49 10.84 -13.13
C SER A 153 -0.56 12.21 -13.82
N SER A 154 0.29 12.44 -14.84
CA SER A 154 0.23 13.65 -15.66
C SER A 154 -1.04 13.73 -16.51
N LYS A 155 -1.57 12.59 -16.98
CA LYS A 155 -2.83 12.52 -17.74
C LYS A 155 -4.04 12.81 -16.85
N TYR A 156 -4.00 12.42 -15.59
CA TYR A 156 -5.05 12.59 -14.60
C TYR A 156 -4.55 13.42 -13.41
N PRO A 157 -4.32 14.74 -13.58
CA PRO A 157 -3.66 15.56 -12.57
C PRO A 157 -4.43 15.70 -11.26
N ASP A 158 -5.75 15.44 -11.27
CA ASP A 158 -6.59 15.48 -10.07
C ASP A 158 -6.78 14.10 -9.42
N ASP A 159 -6.20 13.04 -10.00
CA ASP A 159 -6.23 11.69 -9.48
C ASP A 159 -5.10 11.49 -8.45
N THR A 160 -5.47 11.58 -7.17
CA THR A 160 -4.54 11.44 -6.05
C THR A 160 -4.00 10.02 -5.91
N ASP A 161 -4.74 8.98 -6.33
CA ASP A 161 -4.25 7.60 -6.37
C ASP A 161 -3.17 7.43 -7.44
N ALA A 162 -3.36 7.98 -8.65
CA ALA A 162 -2.36 7.90 -9.69
C ALA A 162 -1.04 8.57 -9.28
N ALA A 163 -1.12 9.74 -8.65
CA ALA A 163 0.05 10.45 -8.16
C ALA A 163 0.73 9.72 -6.99
N SER A 164 -0.03 9.15 -6.05
CA SER A 164 0.51 8.38 -4.93
C SER A 164 1.19 7.09 -5.39
N LEU A 165 0.59 6.36 -6.34
CA LEU A 165 1.19 5.17 -6.95
C LEU A 165 2.41 5.51 -7.81
N TYR A 166 2.46 6.70 -8.42
CA TYR A 166 3.69 7.19 -9.07
C TYR A 166 4.82 7.40 -8.06
N ALA A 167 4.54 8.04 -6.93
CA ALA A 167 5.53 8.20 -5.86
C ALA A 167 6.02 6.85 -5.35
N GLU A 168 5.12 5.88 -5.12
CA GLU A 168 5.49 4.51 -4.75
C GLU A 168 6.38 3.84 -5.80
N ALA A 169 6.02 3.97 -7.08
CA ALA A 169 6.80 3.39 -8.18
C ALA A 169 8.23 3.96 -8.22
N LEU A 170 8.41 5.27 -8.01
CA LEU A 170 9.73 5.89 -7.88
C LEU A 170 10.48 5.36 -6.66
N MET A 171 9.85 5.28 -5.49
CA MET A 171 10.47 4.75 -4.27
C MET A 171 10.95 3.32 -4.45
N ASN A 172 10.21 2.49 -5.18
CA ASN A 172 10.58 1.11 -5.50
C ASN A 172 11.81 0.99 -6.43
N THR A 173 12.16 2.03 -7.18
CA THR A 173 13.40 2.04 -8.00
C THR A 173 14.67 2.27 -7.17
N MET A 174 14.51 2.82 -5.95
CA MET A 174 15.62 3.19 -5.04
C MET A 174 15.27 2.92 -3.56
N PRO A 175 14.80 1.73 -3.18
CA PRO A 175 14.26 1.47 -1.86
C PRO A 175 15.27 1.79 -0.77
N TRP A 176 14.85 2.61 0.20
CA TRP A 176 15.64 3.12 1.33
C TRP A 176 16.88 3.95 0.95
N ASN A 177 17.07 4.27 -0.33
CA ASN A 177 18.22 5.02 -0.84
C ASN A 177 17.82 6.45 -1.25
N TYR A 178 17.07 7.14 -0.39
CA TYR A 178 16.46 8.45 -0.69
C TYR A 178 17.40 9.61 -0.38
N TRP A 179 18.28 9.47 0.60
CA TRP A 179 19.16 10.54 1.10
C TRP A 179 20.62 10.17 0.89
N ALA A 180 21.44 11.15 0.61
CA ALA A 180 22.89 11.00 0.57
C ALA A 180 23.49 11.09 1.98
N GLU A 181 24.76 10.68 2.14
CA GLU A 181 25.45 10.70 3.44
C GLU A 181 25.56 12.11 4.04
N ASP A 182 25.60 13.15 3.20
CA ASP A 182 25.61 14.55 3.59
C ASP A 182 24.23 15.11 3.98
N GLY A 183 23.18 14.26 3.93
CA GLY A 183 21.81 14.63 4.25
C GLY A 183 21.04 15.30 3.11
N ASN A 184 21.65 15.45 1.93
CA ASN A 184 20.96 16.00 0.77
C ASN A 184 20.02 14.95 0.14
N PRO A 185 18.84 15.35 -0.38
CA PRO A 185 17.97 14.44 -1.10
C PRO A 185 18.57 14.05 -2.44
N LYS A 186 18.42 12.80 -2.83
CA LYS A 186 18.73 12.37 -4.20
C LYS A 186 17.70 12.93 -5.18
N PRO A 187 18.02 13.08 -6.47
CA PRO A 187 17.14 13.76 -7.43
C PRO A 187 15.72 13.20 -7.48
N ASP A 188 15.57 11.88 -7.48
CA ASP A 188 14.24 11.26 -7.53
C ASP A 188 13.50 11.33 -6.17
N THR A 189 14.22 11.51 -5.06
CA THR A 189 13.62 11.78 -3.73
C THR A 189 12.88 13.12 -3.73
N VAL A 190 13.43 14.14 -4.40
CA VAL A 190 12.76 15.44 -4.53
C VAL A 190 11.43 15.26 -5.27
N LYS A 191 11.44 14.51 -6.38
CA LYS A 191 10.20 14.22 -7.13
C LYS A 191 9.16 13.46 -6.28
N VAL A 192 9.62 12.46 -5.51
CA VAL A 192 8.73 11.72 -4.58
C VAL A 192 8.07 12.66 -3.60
N ILE A 193 8.86 13.51 -2.92
CA ILE A 193 8.37 14.44 -1.92
C ILE A 193 7.40 15.46 -2.55
N ASP A 194 7.79 16.10 -3.65
CA ASP A 194 6.96 17.10 -4.34
C ASP A 194 5.63 16.49 -4.81
N THR A 195 5.67 15.26 -5.34
CA THR A 195 4.47 14.54 -5.76
C THR A 195 3.55 14.26 -4.56
N ILE A 196 4.09 13.73 -3.47
CA ILE A 196 3.31 13.41 -2.27
C ILE A 196 2.73 14.68 -1.64
N GLU A 197 3.51 15.75 -1.52
CA GLU A 197 3.02 17.03 -0.97
C GLU A 197 1.91 17.62 -1.84
N SER A 198 2.02 17.53 -3.17
CA SER A 198 0.94 17.92 -4.08
C SER A 198 -0.33 17.08 -3.91
N VAL A 199 -0.19 15.77 -3.60
CA VAL A 199 -1.34 14.92 -3.24
C VAL A 199 -1.96 15.40 -1.94
N LEU A 200 -1.14 15.61 -0.90
CA LEU A 200 -1.62 15.99 0.44
C LEU A 200 -2.24 17.40 0.48
N ASP A 201 -1.88 18.27 -0.46
CA ASP A 201 -2.53 19.58 -0.65
C ASP A 201 -3.96 19.42 -1.19
N LYS A 202 -4.23 18.41 -2.03
CA LYS A 202 -5.54 18.10 -2.62
C LYS A 202 -6.38 17.21 -1.73
N ASP A 203 -5.78 16.16 -1.21
CA ASP A 203 -6.36 15.18 -0.28
C ASP A 203 -5.44 14.98 0.92
N PRO A 204 -5.60 15.78 1.98
CA PRO A 204 -4.79 15.68 3.19
C PRO A 204 -4.90 14.33 3.91
N ASN A 205 -5.90 13.54 3.58
CA ASN A 205 -6.23 12.28 4.23
C ASN A 205 -5.92 11.04 3.35
N HIS A 206 -5.21 11.21 2.24
CA HIS A 206 -4.85 10.10 1.36
C HIS A 206 -3.91 9.10 2.07
N PRO A 207 -4.36 7.85 2.36
CA PRO A 207 -3.62 6.96 3.26
C PRO A 207 -2.26 6.52 2.70
N LEU A 208 -2.18 6.21 1.39
CA LEU A 208 -0.91 5.85 0.76
C LEU A 208 0.07 7.05 0.75
N ALA A 209 -0.41 8.24 0.39
CA ALA A 209 0.44 9.42 0.34
C ALA A 209 1.06 9.72 1.71
N ILE A 210 0.27 9.65 2.81
CA ILE A 210 0.78 9.85 4.17
C ILE A 210 1.80 8.75 4.52
N HIS A 211 1.49 7.49 4.24
CA HIS A 211 2.38 6.35 4.50
C HIS A 211 3.74 6.54 3.84
N LEU A 212 3.73 6.81 2.53
CA LEU A 212 4.96 7.03 1.76
C LEU A 212 5.71 8.29 2.19
N TYR A 213 4.97 9.35 2.59
CA TYR A 213 5.59 10.59 3.08
C TYR A 213 6.42 10.35 4.33
N ILE A 214 5.89 9.58 5.29
CA ILE A 214 6.63 9.18 6.49
C ILE A 214 7.93 8.49 6.08
N HIS A 215 7.87 7.45 5.24
CA HIS A 215 9.06 6.73 4.80
C HIS A 215 10.05 7.60 4.00
N ALA A 216 9.54 8.52 3.17
CA ALA A 216 10.40 9.37 2.36
C ALA A 216 11.21 10.36 3.21
N VAL A 217 10.65 10.86 4.34
CA VAL A 217 11.27 11.94 5.10
C VAL A 217 11.82 11.55 6.47
N GLU A 218 11.51 10.36 6.99
CA GLU A 218 11.94 9.93 8.33
C GLU A 218 13.47 9.96 8.51
N ALA A 219 14.23 9.69 7.43
CA ALA A 219 15.70 9.73 7.44
C ALA A 219 16.29 11.10 7.06
N SER A 220 15.44 12.09 6.76
CA SER A 220 15.89 13.45 6.42
C SER A 220 16.39 14.22 7.63
N SER A 221 16.98 15.40 7.37
CA SER A 221 17.33 16.38 8.41
C SER A 221 16.09 17.06 9.02
N ASP A 222 14.91 16.97 8.38
CA ASP A 222 13.65 17.54 8.82
C ASP A 222 12.51 16.50 8.76
N PRO A 223 12.51 15.47 9.61
CA PRO A 223 11.43 14.49 9.67
C PRO A 223 10.11 15.10 10.18
N GLY A 224 10.19 16.20 10.94
CA GLY A 224 9.02 16.89 11.49
C GLY A 224 8.07 17.45 10.45
N ARG A 225 8.51 17.63 9.19
CA ARG A 225 7.63 18.06 8.11
C ARG A 225 6.44 17.11 7.86
N ALA A 226 6.56 15.83 8.22
CA ALA A 226 5.47 14.86 8.11
C ALA A 226 4.62 14.76 9.38
N GLU A 227 4.90 15.48 10.47
CA GLU A 227 4.22 15.33 11.76
C GLU A 227 2.69 15.46 11.64
N LYS A 228 2.21 16.53 10.99
CA LYS A 228 0.76 16.76 10.79
C LYS A 228 0.07 15.65 9.97
N ALA A 229 0.77 15.06 9.03
CA ALA A 229 0.26 13.95 8.23
C ALA A 229 0.25 12.67 9.09
N ALA A 230 1.32 12.40 9.81
CA ALA A 230 1.43 11.27 10.74
C ALA A 230 0.32 11.29 11.81
N ASP A 231 0.03 12.43 12.42
CA ASP A 231 -1.04 12.60 13.43
C ASP A 231 -2.43 12.15 12.93
N ARG A 232 -2.65 12.09 11.62
CA ARG A 232 -3.93 11.68 11.02
C ARG A 232 -3.99 10.18 10.71
N LEU A 233 -2.89 9.57 10.28
CA LEU A 233 -2.89 8.26 9.61
C LEU A 233 -3.51 7.14 10.45
N GLY A 234 -3.11 6.99 11.71
CA GLY A 234 -3.62 5.93 12.58
C GLY A 234 -5.13 6.02 12.86
N ARG A 235 -5.71 7.23 12.72
CA ARG A 235 -7.15 7.47 12.88
C ARG A 235 -7.92 7.29 11.59
N LEU A 236 -7.26 7.49 10.44
CA LEU A 236 -7.88 7.31 9.12
C LEU A 236 -8.13 5.84 8.83
N VAL A 237 -7.21 4.96 9.22
CA VAL A 237 -7.28 3.53 8.93
C VAL A 237 -6.98 2.70 10.19
N PRO A 238 -7.84 2.80 11.23
CA PRO A 238 -7.58 2.18 12.52
C PRO A 238 -7.58 0.64 12.50
N GLY A 239 -8.06 0.01 11.42
CA GLY A 239 -8.07 -1.45 11.24
C GLY A 239 -6.85 -2.00 10.48
N ALA A 240 -5.89 -1.17 10.08
CA ALA A 240 -4.67 -1.61 9.40
C ALA A 240 -3.45 -1.35 10.30
N GLY A 241 -2.97 -2.40 10.99
CA GLY A 241 -1.96 -2.28 12.04
C GLY A 241 -0.70 -1.56 11.59
N HIS A 242 -0.19 -1.84 10.38
CA HIS A 242 0.98 -1.14 9.86
C HIS A 242 0.74 0.37 9.67
N LEU A 243 -0.45 0.80 9.21
CA LEU A 243 -0.76 2.23 9.10
C LEU A 243 -0.98 2.89 10.46
N VAL A 244 -1.43 2.15 11.47
CA VAL A 244 -1.51 2.62 12.87
C VAL A 244 -0.12 2.80 13.47
N HIS A 245 0.82 1.93 13.13
CA HIS A 245 2.22 2.00 13.55
C HIS A 245 2.99 3.16 12.90
N MET A 246 2.75 3.46 11.63
CA MET A 246 3.57 4.37 10.82
C MET A 246 3.83 5.75 11.45
N PRO A 247 2.88 6.41 12.13
CA PRO A 247 3.16 7.68 12.81
C PRO A 247 4.34 7.61 13.79
N SER A 248 4.59 6.45 14.40
CA SER A 248 5.67 6.26 15.37
C SER A 248 7.06 6.52 14.80
N HIS A 249 7.27 6.33 13.49
CA HIS A 249 8.52 6.64 12.81
C HIS A 249 8.87 8.14 12.94
N ILE A 250 7.89 9.01 12.69
CA ILE A 250 8.07 10.45 12.83
C ILE A 250 8.16 10.85 14.30
N TYR A 251 7.25 10.34 15.14
CA TYR A 251 7.23 10.66 16.57
C TYR A 251 8.56 10.34 17.24
N TRP A 252 9.14 9.18 16.93
CA TRP A 252 10.44 8.77 17.46
C TRP A 252 11.56 9.74 17.02
N ARG A 253 11.52 10.20 15.75
CA ARG A 253 12.51 11.12 15.19
C ARG A 253 12.45 12.53 15.77
N ILE A 254 11.26 12.99 16.21
CA ILE A 254 11.05 14.34 16.78
C ILE A 254 10.96 14.37 18.30
N GLY A 255 11.21 13.23 18.97
CA GLY A 255 11.23 13.14 20.43
C GLY A 255 9.87 12.94 21.12
N ARG A 256 8.80 12.65 20.35
CA ARG A 256 7.46 12.31 20.87
C ARG A 256 7.39 10.81 21.20
N TYR A 257 8.23 10.35 22.14
CA TYR A 257 8.40 8.92 22.40
C TYR A 257 7.15 8.26 22.98
N GLU A 258 6.42 8.94 23.87
CA GLU A 258 5.14 8.46 24.41
C GLU A 258 4.11 8.23 23.29
N ASP A 259 3.96 9.17 22.37
CA ASP A 259 3.08 9.01 21.21
C ASP A 259 3.51 7.84 20.32
N ALA A 260 4.82 7.65 20.16
CA ALA A 260 5.36 6.50 19.42
C ALA A 260 5.03 5.17 20.11
N SER A 261 5.16 5.08 21.44
CA SER A 261 4.79 3.90 22.22
C SER A 261 3.30 3.61 22.13
N LEU A 262 2.45 4.62 22.29
CA LEU A 262 0.99 4.47 22.18
C LEU A 262 0.55 4.00 20.79
N ALA A 263 1.14 4.54 19.72
CA ALA A 263 0.87 4.11 18.36
C ALA A 263 1.23 2.62 18.15
N ASN A 264 2.36 2.17 18.69
CA ASN A 264 2.80 0.78 18.56
C ASN A 264 1.98 -0.19 19.42
N ILE A 265 1.53 0.21 20.62
CA ILE A 265 0.58 -0.57 21.42
C ILE A 265 -0.73 -0.78 20.64
N ALA A 266 -1.26 0.30 20.07
CA ALA A 266 -2.48 0.23 19.26
C ALA A 266 -2.28 -0.65 18.02
N ALA A 267 -1.17 -0.49 17.32
CA ALA A 267 -0.84 -1.29 16.13
C ALA A 267 -0.71 -2.78 16.43
N ALA A 268 0.00 -3.14 17.51
CA ALA A 268 0.13 -4.54 17.94
C ALA A 268 -1.24 -5.17 18.23
N LYS A 269 -2.14 -4.44 18.89
CA LYS A 269 -3.50 -4.90 19.17
C LYS A 269 -4.32 -5.13 17.89
N VAL A 270 -4.22 -4.21 16.93
CA VAL A 270 -4.90 -4.34 15.63
C VAL A 270 -4.36 -5.56 14.86
N ASP A 271 -3.05 -5.77 14.87
CA ASP A 271 -2.42 -6.91 14.21
C ASP A 271 -2.81 -8.24 14.89
N GLU A 272 -2.88 -8.31 16.21
CA GLU A 272 -3.35 -9.48 16.95
C GLU A 272 -4.80 -9.84 16.59
N ASP A 273 -5.68 -8.84 16.54
CA ASP A 273 -7.09 -9.04 16.16
C ASP A 273 -7.22 -9.50 14.70
N TYR A 274 -6.45 -8.90 13.78
CA TYR A 274 -6.38 -9.31 12.37
C TYR A 274 -5.85 -10.74 12.22
N ILE A 275 -4.73 -11.07 12.87
CA ILE A 275 -4.11 -12.40 12.81
C ILE A 275 -5.10 -13.46 13.32
N ALA A 276 -5.79 -13.18 14.43
CA ALA A 276 -6.76 -14.09 15.01
C ALA A 276 -8.01 -14.27 14.10
N GLN A 277 -8.57 -13.17 13.57
CA GLN A 277 -9.76 -13.19 12.71
C GLN A 277 -9.49 -13.90 11.37
N CYS A 278 -8.34 -13.65 10.77
CA CYS A 278 -8.00 -14.15 9.43
C CYS A 278 -7.16 -15.42 9.46
N ASN A 279 -6.79 -15.93 10.65
CA ASN A 279 -5.79 -16.99 10.80
C ASN A 279 -4.55 -16.71 9.93
N ALA A 280 -4.11 -15.44 9.95
CA ALA A 280 -3.10 -14.93 9.05
C ALA A 280 -1.74 -15.57 9.33
N GLN A 281 -1.07 -15.99 8.26
CA GLN A 281 0.25 -16.60 8.28
C GLN A 281 1.14 -15.93 7.21
N GLY A 282 2.44 -16.25 7.24
CA GLY A 282 3.38 -15.79 6.23
C GLY A 282 4.05 -14.46 6.59
N PHE A 283 4.33 -13.66 5.58
CA PHE A 283 5.24 -12.52 5.69
C PHE A 283 4.74 -11.41 6.63
N TYR A 284 3.47 -11.04 6.55
CA TYR A 284 2.94 -9.92 7.34
C TYR A 284 3.04 -10.19 8.86
N PRO A 285 2.49 -11.28 9.42
CA PRO A 285 2.64 -11.56 10.85
C PRO A 285 4.08 -11.91 11.27
N ALA A 286 4.93 -12.36 10.33
CA ALA A 286 6.32 -12.69 10.65
C ALA A 286 7.26 -11.48 10.63
N LEU A 287 6.92 -10.40 9.95
CA LEU A 287 7.76 -9.21 9.82
C LEU A 287 7.11 -7.97 10.48
N TYR A 288 5.91 -7.57 10.05
CA TYR A 288 5.32 -6.28 10.46
C TYR A 288 4.87 -6.29 11.92
N TYR A 289 4.22 -7.34 12.39
CA TYR A 289 3.83 -7.44 13.79
C TYR A 289 5.05 -7.42 14.77
N PRO A 290 6.11 -8.23 14.58
CA PRO A 290 7.32 -8.13 15.39
C PRO A 290 8.02 -6.77 15.26
N HIS A 291 7.96 -6.12 14.10
CA HIS A 291 8.51 -4.78 13.89
C HIS A 291 7.81 -3.75 14.77
N ASN A 292 6.48 -3.78 14.85
CA ASN A 292 5.70 -2.89 15.73
C ASN A 292 6.07 -3.10 17.20
N VAL A 293 6.22 -4.35 17.65
CA VAL A 293 6.65 -4.69 19.02
C VAL A 293 8.08 -4.23 19.28
N HIS A 294 8.99 -4.42 18.33
CA HIS A 294 10.37 -3.94 18.46
C HIS A 294 10.44 -2.40 18.51
N PHE A 295 9.61 -1.73 17.72
CA PHE A 295 9.54 -0.28 17.73
C PHE A 295 8.94 0.26 19.03
N LEU A 296 7.96 -0.44 19.63
CA LEU A 296 7.46 -0.17 20.98
C LEU A 296 8.58 -0.28 22.01
N TRP A 297 9.37 -1.35 21.97
CA TRP A 297 10.52 -1.51 22.87
C TRP A 297 11.51 -0.35 22.74
N ALA A 298 11.82 0.07 21.51
CA ALA A 298 12.75 1.17 21.27
C ALA A 298 12.22 2.51 21.80
N SER A 299 10.94 2.83 21.56
CA SER A 299 10.33 4.08 22.05
C SER A 299 10.20 4.10 23.57
N SER A 300 9.74 3.00 24.19
CA SER A 300 9.65 2.86 25.66
C SER A 300 11.02 2.97 26.36
N THR A 301 12.08 2.48 25.71
CA THR A 301 13.45 2.64 26.21
C THR A 301 13.86 4.13 26.26
N MET A 302 13.47 4.91 25.24
CA MET A 302 13.72 6.35 25.20
C MET A 302 12.93 7.12 26.27
N GLU A 303 11.77 6.60 26.70
CA GLU A 303 10.98 7.13 27.80
C GLU A 303 11.54 6.75 29.19
N GLY A 304 12.53 5.86 29.25
CA GLY A 304 13.06 5.31 30.50
C GLY A 304 12.17 4.24 31.13
N MET A 305 11.23 3.70 30.38
CA MET A 305 10.40 2.55 30.75
C MET A 305 11.07 1.28 30.23
N SER A 306 11.80 0.56 31.07
CA SER A 306 12.51 -0.67 30.72
C SER A 306 12.02 -1.86 31.56
#